data_111987e22af458d882b17a3cb536d61b
#
_entry.id   111987e22af458d882b17a3cb536d61b
#
_cell.length_a   1.000
_cell.length_b   1.000
_cell.length_c   1.000
_cell.angle_alpha   90.00
_cell.angle_beta   90.00
_cell.angle_gamma   90.00
#
_symmetry.space_group_name_H-M   'P 1'
#
loop_
_entity.id
_entity.type
_entity.pdbx_description
1 polymer ?
#
loop_
_entity_poly.entity_id
_entity_poly.type
_entity_poly.pdbx_seq_one_letter_code
_entity_poly.pdbx_strand_id
1 'polypeptide(L)'
;MKLAICGGTGFIGRHLSEYWIKHGHEIIIISRKTEYNQPDGMKLVTWDELSSNPHLLESLDAVVNLAGESLNQRWTKDTKSKIKQSRLDSVHRLGDILDQLINKPQTVIQSSAVGIYGTSRKDTFNEYSEVESIDFLSDVCVQWESAARQRFNNTRLVLVRTGVVLGNKGAYPLMQLPYKIGVGGPIGDGEQWVSWIHMNDMVKLIDYAVRNPEMNGPVNATSPYPVRNTEFGKTIGKVLHRPHWFPAPSFMLKALLGEMSILILEGQKAVPDKAEACGFQFDYPRLDDAIYQLKNS
;
A
#
# COMPACT_ATOMS: atom_id res chain seq x y z
N MET A 1 14.69 15.34 9.66
CA MET A 1 13.22 15.50 9.81
C MET A 1 12.75 14.67 10.98
N LYS A 2 11.67 15.10 11.61
CA LYS A 2 10.93 14.33 12.62
C LYS A 2 9.64 13.82 11.97
N LEU A 3 9.48 12.50 11.88
CA LEU A 3 8.44 11.85 11.09
C LEU A 3 7.65 10.86 11.94
N ALA A 4 6.35 10.74 11.72
CA ALA A 4 5.53 9.74 12.39
C ALA A 4 4.91 8.76 11.39
N ILE A 5 4.76 7.48 11.80
CA ILE A 5 4.16 6.43 10.97
C ILE A 5 3.09 5.69 11.76
N CYS A 6 1.83 5.90 11.42
CA CYS A 6 0.74 5.04 11.88
C CYS A 6 0.83 3.70 11.15
N GLY A 7 0.84 2.60 11.89
CA GLY A 7 1.06 1.27 11.31
C GLY A 7 2.53 0.98 10.95
N GLY A 8 3.48 1.67 11.57
CA GLY A 8 4.92 1.50 11.34
C GLY A 8 5.44 0.09 11.63
N THR A 9 4.73 -0.73 12.40
CA THR A 9 5.06 -2.15 12.63
C THR A 9 4.63 -3.09 11.49
N GLY A 10 3.89 -2.56 10.50
CA GLY A 10 3.42 -3.30 9.33
C GLY A 10 4.50 -3.53 8.27
N PHE A 11 4.13 -4.18 7.16
CA PHE A 11 5.07 -4.52 6.09
C PHE A 11 5.74 -3.29 5.46
N ILE A 12 4.97 -2.34 4.94
CA ILE A 12 5.50 -1.12 4.34
C ILE A 12 6.12 -0.23 5.42
N GLY A 13 5.45 -0.08 6.57
CA GLY A 13 5.88 0.80 7.64
C GLY A 13 7.27 0.47 8.19
N ARG A 14 7.63 -0.81 8.31
CA ARG A 14 8.98 -1.22 8.73
C ARG A 14 10.06 -0.80 7.75
N HIS A 15 9.87 -1.09 6.46
CA HIS A 15 10.84 -0.71 5.44
C HIS A 15 11.00 0.81 5.34
N LEU A 16 9.89 1.55 5.48
CA LEU A 16 9.92 3.00 5.51
C LEU A 16 10.67 3.53 6.73
N SER A 17 10.42 2.97 7.92
CA SER A 17 11.12 3.35 9.14
C SER A 17 12.62 3.07 9.05
N GLU A 18 13.00 1.89 8.58
CA GLU A 18 14.41 1.51 8.38
C GLU A 18 15.10 2.41 7.35
N TYR A 19 14.41 2.73 6.26
CA TYR A 19 14.92 3.66 5.26
C TYR A 19 15.18 5.04 5.87
N TRP A 20 14.23 5.61 6.58
CA TRP A 20 14.36 6.95 7.16
C TRP A 20 15.41 7.04 8.26
N ILE A 21 15.57 6.00 9.09
CA ILE A 21 16.64 5.95 10.10
C ILE A 21 18.01 5.96 9.43
N LYS A 22 18.21 5.16 8.38
CA LYS A 22 19.46 5.16 7.61
C LYS A 22 19.80 6.54 7.02
N HIS A 23 18.77 7.39 6.82
CA HIS A 23 18.94 8.78 6.36
C HIS A 23 18.96 9.81 7.50
N GLY A 24 19.12 9.39 8.75
CA GLY A 24 19.31 10.27 9.91
C GLY A 24 18.02 10.99 10.36
N HIS A 25 16.84 10.40 10.18
CA HIS A 25 15.58 10.99 10.62
C HIS A 25 15.14 10.43 11.98
N GLU A 26 14.48 11.28 12.77
CA GLU A 26 13.80 10.88 14.00
C GLU A 26 12.44 10.28 13.65
N ILE A 27 12.18 9.04 14.11
CA ILE A 27 10.97 8.29 13.75
C ILE A 27 10.12 7.98 14.97
N ILE A 28 8.84 8.33 14.89
CA ILE A 28 7.82 7.95 15.86
C ILE A 28 6.88 6.93 15.21
N ILE A 29 6.85 5.72 15.74
CA ILE A 29 5.91 4.68 15.29
C ILE A 29 4.66 4.73 16.16
N ILE A 30 3.51 4.90 15.51
CA ILE A 30 2.20 4.87 16.17
C ILE A 30 1.59 3.49 15.94
N SER A 31 1.32 2.76 17.02
CA SER A 31 0.86 1.37 16.96
C SER A 31 -0.19 1.06 18.03
N ARG A 32 -0.91 -0.05 17.85
CA ARG A 32 -1.75 -0.66 18.89
C ARG A 32 -0.93 -1.52 19.87
N LYS A 33 0.31 -1.89 19.48
CA LYS A 33 1.20 -2.73 20.29
C LYS A 33 1.98 -1.85 21.24
N THR A 34 2.11 -2.32 22.47
CA THR A 34 2.90 -1.69 23.52
C THR A 34 4.38 -2.11 23.47
N GLU A 35 4.65 -3.25 22.83
CA GLU A 35 6.00 -3.77 22.66
C GLU A 35 6.31 -4.04 21.19
N TYR A 36 7.46 -3.62 20.75
CA TYR A 36 7.98 -3.86 19.42
C TYR A 36 9.51 -3.86 19.51
N ASN A 37 10.13 -4.94 19.04
CA ASN A 37 11.59 -4.97 18.94
C ASN A 37 12.01 -3.98 17.83
N GLN A 38 12.32 -2.77 18.25
CA GLN A 38 12.61 -1.63 17.36
C GLN A 38 14.11 -1.41 17.25
N PRO A 39 14.62 -1.07 16.07
CA PRO A 39 15.97 -0.54 15.92
C PRO A 39 16.18 0.74 16.73
N ASP A 40 17.43 1.02 17.09
CA ASP A 40 17.81 2.29 17.71
C ASP A 40 17.38 3.48 16.84
N GLY A 41 16.94 4.56 17.47
CA GLY A 41 16.46 5.76 16.77
C GLY A 41 14.96 5.79 16.44
N MET A 42 14.19 4.78 16.84
CA MET A 42 12.73 4.79 16.77
C MET A 42 12.10 4.98 18.14
N LYS A 43 11.04 5.76 18.21
CA LYS A 43 10.18 5.86 19.39
C LYS A 43 8.85 5.17 19.08
N LEU A 44 8.44 4.22 19.90
CA LEU A 44 7.11 3.62 19.83
C LEU A 44 6.15 4.39 20.75
N VAL A 45 4.98 4.71 20.21
CA VAL A 45 3.90 5.36 20.96
C VAL A 45 2.59 4.67 20.60
N THR A 46 1.75 4.41 21.60
CA THR A 46 0.44 3.83 21.38
C THR A 46 -0.61 4.91 21.04
N TRP A 47 -1.70 4.50 20.41
CA TRP A 47 -2.83 5.39 20.19
C TRP A 47 -3.42 5.97 21.49
N ASP A 48 -3.39 5.20 22.58
CA ASP A 48 -3.96 5.60 23.87
C ASP A 48 -3.05 6.60 24.59
N GLU A 49 -1.72 6.41 24.50
CA GLU A 49 -0.74 7.41 24.95
C GLU A 49 -0.92 8.74 24.20
N LEU A 50 -1.11 8.70 22.87
CA LEU A 50 -1.33 9.90 22.08
C LEU A 50 -2.68 10.58 22.41
N SER A 51 -3.71 9.81 22.70
CA SER A 51 -5.00 10.38 23.14
C SER A 51 -4.87 11.12 24.47
N SER A 52 -3.97 10.66 25.35
CA SER A 52 -3.70 11.30 26.64
C SER A 52 -2.66 12.42 26.57
N ASN A 53 -1.70 12.33 25.63
CA ASN A 53 -0.64 13.29 25.43
C ASN A 53 -0.34 13.50 23.94
N PRO A 54 -1.14 14.27 23.22
CA PRO A 54 -0.96 14.54 21.79
C PRO A 54 0.34 15.29 21.47
N HIS A 55 0.88 16.06 22.44
CA HIS A 55 2.12 16.84 22.26
C HIS A 55 3.37 15.99 21.99
N LEU A 56 3.30 14.66 22.16
CA LEU A 56 4.36 13.76 21.69
C LEU A 56 4.60 13.87 20.17
N LEU A 57 3.61 14.36 19.42
CA LEU A 57 3.69 14.60 17.97
C LEU A 57 3.94 16.09 17.61
N GLU A 58 4.28 16.95 18.56
CA GLU A 58 4.62 18.36 18.25
C GLU A 58 5.78 18.48 17.29
N SER A 59 5.66 19.43 16.38
CA SER A 59 6.70 19.80 15.41
C SER A 59 7.15 18.64 14.52
N LEU A 60 6.22 17.79 14.11
CA LEU A 60 6.46 16.82 13.04
C LEU A 60 6.57 17.53 11.69
N ASP A 61 7.53 17.13 10.87
CA ASP A 61 7.60 17.54 9.47
C ASP A 61 6.50 16.88 8.64
N ALA A 62 6.27 15.57 8.87
CA ALA A 62 5.19 14.83 8.21
C ALA A 62 4.69 13.65 9.05
N VAL A 63 3.47 13.19 8.74
CA VAL A 63 2.93 11.94 9.24
C VAL A 63 2.45 11.05 8.09
N VAL A 64 2.74 9.75 8.19
CA VAL A 64 2.32 8.74 7.21
C VAL A 64 1.33 7.79 7.88
N ASN A 65 0.11 7.73 7.38
CA ASN A 65 -0.92 6.83 7.89
C ASN A 65 -1.06 5.59 6.99
N LEU A 66 -0.46 4.49 7.44
CA LEU A 66 -0.54 3.15 6.83
C LEU A 66 -1.40 2.21 7.68
N ALA A 67 -2.10 2.72 8.68
CA ALA A 67 -2.89 1.89 9.60
C ALA A 67 -4.15 1.38 8.90
N GLY A 68 -4.42 0.10 9.08
CA GLY A 68 -5.60 -0.59 8.56
C GLY A 68 -5.53 -2.08 8.82
N GLU A 69 -6.70 -2.71 8.90
CA GLU A 69 -6.82 -4.17 9.07
C GLU A 69 -6.40 -4.88 7.77
N SER A 70 -5.78 -6.06 7.91
CA SER A 70 -5.29 -6.86 6.78
C SER A 70 -6.46 -7.31 5.89
N LEU A 71 -6.26 -7.27 4.56
CA LEU A 71 -7.19 -7.86 3.58
C LEU A 71 -7.02 -9.38 3.46
N ASN A 72 -5.88 -9.92 3.90
CA ASN A 72 -5.54 -11.34 3.78
C ASN A 72 -6.22 -12.17 4.90
N GLN A 73 -7.53 -12.23 4.85
CA GLN A 73 -8.38 -13.02 5.76
C GLN A 73 -9.74 -13.26 5.08
N ARG A 74 -10.46 -14.31 5.49
CA ARG A 74 -11.77 -14.63 4.88
C ARG A 74 -12.76 -13.48 5.08
N TRP A 75 -13.36 -12.99 3.99
CA TRP A 75 -14.28 -11.85 4.00
C TRP A 75 -15.70 -12.28 4.43
N THR A 76 -15.93 -12.26 5.73
CA THR A 76 -17.28 -12.29 6.33
C THR A 76 -17.82 -10.86 6.44
N LYS A 77 -19.10 -10.70 6.77
CA LYS A 77 -19.69 -9.38 7.04
C LYS A 77 -18.90 -8.63 8.11
N ASP A 78 -18.55 -9.32 9.21
CA ASP A 78 -17.78 -8.73 10.33
C ASP A 78 -16.37 -8.35 9.89
N THR A 79 -15.70 -9.20 9.12
CA THR A 79 -14.36 -8.91 8.59
C THR A 79 -14.39 -7.70 7.66
N LYS A 80 -15.35 -7.62 6.74
CA LYS A 80 -15.51 -6.47 5.84
C LYS A 80 -15.77 -5.18 6.64
N SER A 81 -16.60 -5.24 7.67
CA SER A 81 -16.85 -4.11 8.58
C SER A 81 -15.54 -3.68 9.29
N LYS A 82 -14.78 -4.63 9.85
CA LYS A 82 -13.48 -4.34 10.49
C LYS A 82 -12.47 -3.73 9.53
N ILE A 83 -12.38 -4.24 8.29
CA ILE A 83 -11.50 -3.71 7.25
C ILE A 83 -11.82 -2.25 6.96
N LYS A 84 -13.09 -1.90 6.80
CA LYS A 84 -13.55 -0.55 6.54
C LYS A 84 -13.35 0.34 7.78
N GLN A 85 -13.88 -0.07 8.92
CA GLN A 85 -13.88 0.73 10.12
C GLN A 85 -12.47 1.05 10.62
N SER A 86 -11.55 0.07 10.61
CA SER A 86 -10.17 0.30 11.04
C SER A 86 -9.46 1.42 10.26
N ARG A 87 -9.82 1.61 8.99
CA ARG A 87 -9.28 2.66 8.14
C ARG A 87 -9.86 4.03 8.48
N LEU A 88 -11.18 4.09 8.63
CA LEU A 88 -11.88 5.32 9.03
C LEU A 88 -11.45 5.77 10.44
N ASP A 89 -11.41 4.84 11.40
CA ASP A 89 -10.96 5.12 12.77
C ASP A 89 -9.55 5.67 12.81
N SER A 90 -8.63 5.10 11.99
CA SER A 90 -7.25 5.59 11.96
C SER A 90 -7.15 7.04 11.45
N VAL A 91 -7.98 7.42 10.47
CA VAL A 91 -8.05 8.79 9.95
C VAL A 91 -8.62 9.74 11.00
N HIS A 92 -9.74 9.37 11.62
CA HIS A 92 -10.39 10.22 12.64
C HIS A 92 -9.51 10.39 13.87
N ARG A 93 -8.98 9.30 14.45
CA ARG A 93 -8.09 9.37 15.63
C ARG A 93 -6.84 10.20 15.35
N LEU A 94 -6.21 9.99 14.19
CA LEU A 94 -5.05 10.80 13.81
C LEU A 94 -5.42 12.28 13.72
N GLY A 95 -6.54 12.60 13.07
CA GLY A 95 -7.01 13.97 12.95
C GLY A 95 -7.29 14.60 14.30
N ASP A 96 -7.97 13.89 15.23
CA ASP A 96 -8.26 14.38 16.58
C ASP A 96 -6.99 14.71 17.38
N ILE A 97 -5.94 13.91 17.19
CA ILE A 97 -4.62 14.16 17.79
C ILE A 97 -3.97 15.41 17.15
N LEU A 98 -3.92 15.46 15.81
CA LEU A 98 -3.29 16.58 15.09
C LEU A 98 -3.99 17.92 15.37
N ASP A 99 -5.30 17.92 15.63
CA ASP A 99 -6.04 19.16 15.95
C ASP A 99 -5.65 19.79 17.28
N GLN A 100 -5.10 19.00 18.20
CA GLN A 100 -4.65 19.45 19.50
C GLN A 100 -3.21 19.99 19.49
N LEU A 101 -2.48 19.85 18.36
CA LEU A 101 -1.11 20.33 18.23
C LEU A 101 -1.09 21.83 17.93
N ILE A 102 -0.11 22.53 18.54
CA ILE A 102 0.21 23.93 18.23
C ILE A 102 0.94 23.98 16.88
N ASN A 103 1.97 23.13 16.71
CA ASN A 103 2.76 23.04 15.49
C ASN A 103 2.42 21.75 14.74
N LYS A 104 1.41 21.83 13.88
CA LYS A 104 0.92 20.69 13.08
C LYS A 104 1.92 20.31 11.99
N PRO A 105 1.95 19.00 11.57
CA PRO A 105 2.78 18.60 10.44
C PRO A 105 2.36 19.31 9.15
N GLN A 106 3.34 19.65 8.31
CA GLN A 106 3.08 20.28 7.02
C GLN A 106 2.44 19.33 6.02
N THR A 107 2.64 18.02 6.20
CA THR A 107 2.23 17.00 5.26
C THR A 107 1.63 15.78 5.95
N VAL A 108 0.49 15.32 5.42
CA VAL A 108 -0.10 14.02 5.73
C VAL A 108 -0.02 13.15 4.48
N ILE A 109 0.65 12.02 4.60
CA ILE A 109 0.62 10.96 3.59
C ILE A 109 -0.40 9.93 4.07
N GLN A 110 -1.50 9.80 3.35
CA GLN A 110 -2.57 8.85 3.67
C GLN A 110 -2.55 7.68 2.71
N SER A 111 -2.47 6.47 3.22
CA SER A 111 -2.61 5.26 2.41
C SER A 111 -4.00 5.17 1.78
N SER A 112 -4.03 4.71 0.55
CA SER A 112 -5.19 4.29 -0.22
C SER A 112 -4.79 3.07 -1.07
N ALA A 113 -5.59 2.66 -2.04
CA ALA A 113 -5.26 1.57 -2.94
C ALA A 113 -5.79 1.83 -4.35
N VAL A 114 -5.11 1.26 -5.36
CA VAL A 114 -5.59 1.30 -6.75
C VAL A 114 -6.95 0.61 -6.95
N GLY A 115 -7.39 -0.18 -5.98
CA GLY A 115 -8.76 -0.73 -5.93
C GLY A 115 -9.87 0.33 -5.95
N ILE A 116 -9.55 1.61 -5.71
CA ILE A 116 -10.47 2.73 -5.85
C ILE A 116 -11.04 2.87 -7.27
N TYR A 117 -10.30 2.43 -8.28
CA TYR A 117 -10.74 2.45 -9.68
C TYR A 117 -11.68 1.30 -10.06
N GLY A 118 -11.97 0.39 -9.10
CA GLY A 118 -12.66 -0.85 -9.41
C GLY A 118 -11.81 -1.79 -10.25
N THR A 119 -12.45 -2.61 -11.10
CA THR A 119 -11.77 -3.59 -11.97
C THR A 119 -12.07 -3.33 -13.44
N SER A 120 -11.06 -3.41 -14.30
CA SER A 120 -11.21 -3.33 -15.76
C SER A 120 -10.14 -4.13 -16.49
N ARG A 121 -10.56 -4.79 -17.56
CA ARG A 121 -9.67 -5.50 -18.49
C ARG A 121 -9.12 -4.61 -19.62
N LYS A 122 -9.76 -3.47 -19.88
CA LYS A 122 -9.49 -2.63 -21.06
C LYS A 122 -8.91 -1.27 -20.69
N ASP A 123 -9.44 -0.66 -19.62
CA ASP A 123 -9.15 0.73 -19.29
C ASP A 123 -7.79 0.86 -18.60
N THR A 124 -7.16 2.02 -18.81
CA THR A 124 -5.97 2.46 -18.10
C THR A 124 -6.37 3.61 -17.18
N PHE A 125 -6.02 3.51 -15.90
CA PHE A 125 -6.35 4.50 -14.89
C PHE A 125 -5.09 5.24 -14.43
N ASN A 126 -5.23 6.54 -14.27
CA ASN A 126 -4.26 7.41 -13.62
C ASN A 126 -4.91 8.20 -12.48
N GLU A 127 -4.19 9.12 -11.88
CA GLU A 127 -4.67 9.89 -10.73
C GLU A 127 -5.83 10.84 -11.04
N TYR A 128 -6.04 11.16 -12.30
CA TYR A 128 -7.11 12.02 -12.82
C TYR A 128 -8.36 11.26 -13.25
N SER A 129 -8.29 9.92 -13.30
CA SER A 129 -9.42 9.08 -13.64
C SER A 129 -10.54 9.20 -12.62
N GLU A 130 -11.77 9.19 -13.08
CA GLU A 130 -12.95 9.13 -12.22
C GLU A 130 -12.93 7.87 -11.36
N VAL A 131 -13.49 7.98 -10.15
CA VAL A 131 -13.57 6.90 -9.19
C VAL A 131 -15.02 6.67 -8.79
N GLU A 132 -15.44 5.40 -8.79
CA GLU A 132 -16.80 5.00 -8.45
C GLU A 132 -16.79 3.83 -7.47
N SER A 133 -17.78 3.84 -6.58
CA SER A 133 -17.98 2.72 -5.63
C SER A 133 -18.79 1.61 -6.31
N ILE A 134 -18.09 0.71 -7.02
CA ILE A 134 -18.71 -0.39 -7.78
C ILE A 134 -18.61 -1.75 -7.09
N ASP A 135 -17.73 -1.88 -6.12
CA ASP A 135 -17.52 -3.09 -5.32
C ASP A 135 -17.07 -2.75 -3.89
N PHE A 136 -16.89 -3.79 -3.06
CA PHE A 136 -16.48 -3.59 -1.67
C PHE A 136 -15.12 -2.86 -1.54
N LEU A 137 -14.16 -3.14 -2.39
CA LEU A 137 -12.81 -2.54 -2.30
C LEU A 137 -12.84 -1.08 -2.70
N SER A 138 -13.50 -0.76 -3.80
CA SER A 138 -13.66 0.61 -4.26
C SER A 138 -14.47 1.45 -3.26
N ASP A 139 -15.55 0.89 -2.68
CA ASP A 139 -16.32 1.54 -1.61
C ASP A 139 -15.45 1.90 -0.40
N VAL A 140 -14.64 0.95 0.08
CA VAL A 140 -13.72 1.19 1.19
C VAL A 140 -12.73 2.30 0.84
N CYS A 141 -12.14 2.29 -0.34
CA CYS A 141 -11.14 3.28 -0.76
C CYS A 141 -11.77 4.68 -0.93
N VAL A 142 -12.94 4.78 -1.56
CA VAL A 142 -13.68 6.04 -1.74
C VAL A 142 -14.00 6.67 -0.40
N GLN A 143 -14.54 5.90 0.55
CA GLN A 143 -14.85 6.42 1.88
C GLN A 143 -13.60 6.80 2.67
N TRP A 144 -12.53 6.01 2.54
CA TRP A 144 -11.26 6.28 3.20
C TRP A 144 -10.62 7.59 2.71
N GLU A 145 -10.55 7.80 1.39
CA GLU A 145 -10.05 9.06 0.82
C GLU A 145 -10.97 10.25 1.16
N SER A 146 -12.30 10.06 1.15
CA SER A 146 -13.25 11.09 1.53
C SER A 146 -13.06 11.54 2.99
N ALA A 147 -12.95 10.60 3.91
CA ALA A 147 -12.67 10.89 5.32
C ALA A 147 -11.34 11.63 5.49
N ALA A 148 -10.28 11.21 4.79
CA ALA A 148 -8.99 11.87 4.83
C ALA A 148 -9.03 13.30 4.28
N ARG A 149 -9.71 13.54 3.15
CA ARG A 149 -9.89 14.87 2.57
C ARG A 149 -10.64 15.83 3.50
N GLN A 150 -11.68 15.32 4.17
CA GLN A 150 -12.44 16.12 5.13
C GLN A 150 -11.60 16.45 6.37
N ARG A 151 -10.85 15.47 6.86
CA ARG A 151 -10.12 15.58 8.12
C ARG A 151 -8.83 16.37 8.05
N PHE A 152 -8.13 16.31 6.91
CA PHE A 152 -6.83 16.96 6.68
C PHE A 152 -6.90 18.11 5.67
N ASN A 153 -8.04 18.80 5.59
CA ASN A 153 -8.29 19.86 4.59
C ASN A 153 -7.38 21.09 4.73
N ASN A 154 -6.78 21.30 5.89
CA ASN A 154 -5.86 22.42 6.18
C ASN A 154 -4.37 22.00 6.13
N THR A 155 -4.08 20.82 5.59
CA THR A 155 -2.73 20.26 5.54
C THR A 155 -2.47 19.71 4.13
N ARG A 156 -1.26 19.79 3.62
CA ARG A 156 -0.93 19.13 2.36
C ARG A 156 -1.18 17.62 2.50
N LEU A 157 -2.15 17.12 1.76
CA LEU A 157 -2.59 15.72 1.80
C LEU A 157 -2.17 15.00 0.54
N VAL A 158 -1.40 13.92 0.67
CA VAL A 158 -1.09 12.98 -0.41
C VAL A 158 -1.81 11.66 -0.16
N LEU A 159 -2.59 11.22 -1.13
CA LEU A 159 -3.36 9.97 -1.08
C LEU A 159 -2.63 8.91 -1.91
N VAL A 160 -1.91 8.03 -1.24
CA VAL A 160 -1.06 7.02 -1.91
C VAL A 160 -1.91 5.80 -2.27
N ARG A 161 -2.32 5.72 -3.53
CA ARG A 161 -3.09 4.60 -4.12
C ARG A 161 -2.15 3.46 -4.44
N THR A 162 -2.01 2.54 -3.53
CA THR A 162 -1.02 1.47 -3.57
C THR A 162 -1.50 0.29 -4.43
N GLY A 163 -0.65 -0.16 -5.36
CA GLY A 163 -0.79 -1.42 -6.07
C GLY A 163 -0.29 -2.62 -5.27
N VAL A 164 0.01 -3.74 -5.94
CA VAL A 164 0.61 -4.91 -5.30
C VAL A 164 2.08 -4.63 -4.97
N VAL A 165 2.40 -4.50 -3.68
CA VAL A 165 3.77 -4.26 -3.24
C VAL A 165 4.58 -5.55 -3.25
N LEU A 166 5.63 -5.59 -4.08
CA LEU A 166 6.53 -6.73 -4.20
C LEU A 166 7.66 -6.62 -3.16
N GLY A 167 7.77 -7.63 -2.30
CA GLY A 167 8.78 -7.70 -1.25
C GLY A 167 8.75 -9.04 -0.52
N ASN A 168 9.58 -9.20 0.51
CA ASN A 168 9.74 -10.46 1.25
C ASN A 168 8.54 -10.85 2.13
N LYS A 169 7.55 -9.96 2.25
CA LYS A 169 6.27 -10.16 2.95
C LYS A 169 5.11 -9.68 2.08
N GLY A 170 3.90 -9.72 2.61
CA GLY A 170 2.70 -9.29 1.89
C GLY A 170 2.22 -10.32 0.88
N ALA A 171 1.74 -9.88 -0.29
CA ALA A 171 1.12 -10.74 -1.30
C ALA A 171 2.14 -11.55 -2.13
N TYR A 172 3.31 -10.98 -2.43
CA TYR A 172 4.29 -11.59 -3.33
C TYR A 172 4.77 -12.99 -2.89
N PRO A 173 5.11 -13.28 -1.61
CA PRO A 173 5.46 -14.63 -1.18
C PRO A 173 4.39 -15.68 -1.46
N LEU A 174 3.11 -15.31 -1.37
CA LEU A 174 1.99 -16.19 -1.69
C LEU A 174 1.88 -16.43 -3.21
N MET A 175 2.14 -15.40 -4.01
CA MET A 175 2.12 -15.48 -5.47
C MET A 175 3.27 -16.35 -6.02
N GLN A 176 4.43 -16.36 -5.38
CA GLN A 176 5.57 -17.19 -5.79
C GLN A 176 5.52 -18.62 -5.27
N LEU A 177 4.74 -18.90 -4.22
CA LEU A 177 4.71 -20.21 -3.57
C LEU A 177 4.38 -21.37 -4.54
N PRO A 178 3.37 -21.27 -5.43
CA PRO A 178 3.09 -22.32 -6.41
C PRO A 178 4.29 -22.65 -7.30
N TYR A 179 5.07 -21.64 -7.66
CA TYR A 179 6.29 -21.84 -8.49
C TYR A 179 7.39 -22.53 -7.71
N LYS A 180 7.60 -22.18 -6.43
CA LYS A 180 8.60 -22.84 -5.57
C LYS A 180 8.36 -24.34 -5.47
N ILE A 181 7.10 -24.77 -5.41
CA ILE A 181 6.73 -26.19 -5.34
C ILE A 181 6.47 -26.83 -6.72
N GLY A 182 6.70 -26.11 -7.83
CA GLY A 182 6.64 -26.66 -9.20
C GLY A 182 5.26 -26.72 -9.84
N VAL A 183 4.22 -26.14 -9.19
CA VAL A 183 2.83 -26.12 -9.70
C VAL A 183 2.38 -24.72 -10.11
N GLY A 184 3.32 -23.87 -10.50
CA GLY A 184 3.01 -22.53 -10.98
C GLY A 184 2.28 -22.52 -12.32
N GLY A 185 1.37 -21.59 -12.52
CA GLY A 185 0.63 -21.44 -13.77
C GLY A 185 -0.31 -20.26 -13.79
N PRO A 186 -1.10 -20.09 -14.88
CA PRO A 186 -2.05 -18.99 -15.01
C PRO A 186 -3.18 -19.10 -13.98
N ILE A 187 -3.58 -17.97 -13.44
CA ILE A 187 -4.70 -17.83 -12.53
C ILE A 187 -5.94 -17.40 -13.34
N GLY A 188 -6.97 -18.24 -13.36
CA GLY A 188 -8.15 -18.03 -14.20
C GLY A 188 -7.76 -18.07 -15.68
N ASP A 189 -8.14 -17.04 -16.44
CA ASP A 189 -7.72 -16.83 -17.82
C ASP A 189 -6.36 -16.08 -17.93
N GLY A 190 -5.89 -15.51 -16.81
CA GLY A 190 -4.61 -14.80 -16.75
C GLY A 190 -4.61 -13.40 -17.38
N GLU A 191 -5.77 -12.91 -17.83
CA GLU A 191 -5.91 -11.62 -18.53
C GLU A 191 -6.14 -10.43 -17.57
N GLN A 192 -6.34 -10.66 -16.29
CA GLN A 192 -6.45 -9.60 -15.30
C GLN A 192 -5.13 -8.83 -15.15
N TRP A 193 -5.25 -7.52 -14.97
CA TRP A 193 -4.10 -6.65 -14.75
C TRP A 193 -3.55 -6.80 -13.33
N VAL A 194 -2.23 -6.71 -13.22
CA VAL A 194 -1.51 -6.60 -11.95
C VAL A 194 -0.74 -5.28 -11.98
N SER A 195 -1.28 -4.27 -11.30
CA SER A 195 -0.57 -3.02 -11.01
C SER A 195 0.27 -3.25 -9.76
N TRP A 196 1.56 -3.19 -9.90
CA TRP A 196 2.53 -3.58 -8.87
C TRP A 196 3.57 -2.48 -8.65
N ILE A 197 4.25 -2.50 -7.51
CA ILE A 197 5.41 -1.66 -7.20
C ILE A 197 6.42 -2.45 -6.39
N HIS A 198 7.71 -2.23 -6.64
CA HIS A 198 8.76 -2.79 -5.79
C HIS A 198 8.80 -2.09 -4.43
N MET A 199 9.14 -2.82 -3.34
CA MET A 199 9.18 -2.24 -1.99
C MET A 199 10.12 -1.04 -1.87
N ASN A 200 11.29 -1.08 -2.52
CA ASN A 200 12.21 0.05 -2.48
C ASN A 200 11.60 1.30 -3.14
N ASP A 201 10.92 1.13 -4.27
CA ASP A 201 10.25 2.23 -4.95
C ASP A 201 9.07 2.76 -4.15
N MET A 202 8.31 1.87 -3.48
CA MET A 202 7.23 2.28 -2.58
C MET A 202 7.74 3.19 -1.45
N VAL A 203 8.84 2.80 -0.82
CA VAL A 203 9.45 3.57 0.28
C VAL A 203 10.01 4.89 -0.23
N LYS A 204 10.74 4.87 -1.36
CA LYS A 204 11.29 6.08 -1.99
C LYS A 204 10.19 7.02 -2.48
N LEU A 205 9.09 6.51 -3.01
CA LEU A 205 7.96 7.33 -3.45
C LEU A 205 7.28 8.05 -2.28
N ILE A 206 7.12 7.36 -1.13
CA ILE A 206 6.59 8.01 0.08
C ILE A 206 7.56 9.10 0.57
N ASP A 207 8.87 8.82 0.63
CA ASP A 207 9.87 9.81 1.02
C ASP A 207 9.89 11.01 0.05
N TYR A 208 9.82 10.74 -1.25
CA TYR A 208 9.74 11.76 -2.29
C TYR A 208 8.48 12.63 -2.13
N ALA A 209 7.33 12.01 -1.85
CA ALA A 209 6.08 12.72 -1.62
C ALA A 209 6.12 13.59 -0.36
N VAL A 210 6.84 13.19 0.69
CA VAL A 210 7.06 14.03 1.87
C VAL A 210 7.85 15.29 1.50
N ARG A 211 8.93 15.15 0.71
CA ARG A 211 9.88 16.22 0.39
C ARG A 211 9.42 17.14 -0.74
N ASN A 212 8.64 16.62 -1.70
CA ASN A 212 8.22 17.38 -2.88
C ASN A 212 6.83 18.02 -2.66
N PRO A 213 6.72 19.35 -2.54
CA PRO A 213 5.44 20.04 -2.33
C PRO A 213 4.48 19.93 -3.53
N GLU A 214 4.96 19.62 -4.73
CA GLU A 214 4.11 19.42 -5.92
C GLU A 214 3.33 18.10 -5.85
N MET A 215 3.81 17.14 -5.07
CA MET A 215 3.10 15.90 -4.77
C MET A 215 1.93 16.18 -3.82
N ASN A 216 0.75 16.38 -4.37
CA ASN A 216 -0.49 16.70 -3.64
C ASN A 216 -1.68 15.92 -4.19
N GLY A 217 -2.66 15.56 -3.35
CA GLY A 217 -3.81 14.76 -3.73
C GLY A 217 -3.45 13.30 -4.07
N PRO A 218 -4.19 12.62 -4.97
CA PRO A 218 -3.94 11.23 -5.31
C PRO A 218 -2.62 11.02 -6.04
N VAL A 219 -1.93 9.93 -5.69
CA VAL A 219 -0.68 9.45 -6.31
C VAL A 219 -0.75 7.93 -6.41
N ASN A 220 -0.62 7.39 -7.61
CA ASN A 220 -0.55 5.94 -7.81
C ASN A 220 0.85 5.43 -7.44
N ALA A 221 0.91 4.60 -6.41
CA ALA A 221 2.11 3.87 -6.05
C ALA A 221 2.12 2.52 -6.81
N THR A 222 2.42 2.63 -8.11
CA THR A 222 2.54 1.50 -9.04
C THR A 222 3.78 1.69 -9.90
N SER A 223 4.31 0.59 -10.45
CA SER A 223 5.28 0.68 -11.55
C SER A 223 4.62 1.29 -12.78
N PRO A 224 5.37 2.00 -13.64
CA PRO A 224 4.87 2.50 -14.92
C PRO A 224 4.49 1.40 -15.92
N TYR A 225 4.89 0.15 -15.66
CA TYR A 225 4.63 -1.00 -16.53
C TYR A 225 3.81 -2.08 -15.82
N PRO A 226 2.49 -1.86 -15.59
CA PRO A 226 1.60 -2.93 -15.13
C PRO A 226 1.53 -4.06 -16.17
N VAL A 227 1.40 -5.29 -15.69
CA VAL A 227 1.42 -6.48 -16.55
C VAL A 227 0.13 -7.30 -16.41
N ARG A 228 -0.14 -8.21 -17.37
CA ARG A 228 -1.17 -9.22 -17.22
C ARG A 228 -0.72 -10.31 -16.23
N ASN A 229 -1.65 -10.95 -15.55
CA ASN A 229 -1.34 -12.02 -14.60
C ASN A 229 -0.55 -13.17 -15.24
N THR A 230 -0.86 -13.54 -16.48
CA THR A 230 -0.09 -14.52 -17.25
C THR A 230 1.37 -14.10 -17.41
N GLU A 231 1.65 -12.84 -17.72
CA GLU A 231 2.99 -12.30 -17.85
C GLU A 231 3.70 -12.27 -16.48
N PHE A 232 2.98 -11.82 -15.44
CA PHE A 232 3.48 -11.82 -14.07
C PHE A 232 3.92 -13.22 -13.64
N GLY A 233 3.08 -14.22 -13.88
CA GLY A 233 3.37 -15.60 -13.55
C GLY A 233 4.53 -16.19 -14.36
N LYS A 234 4.60 -15.93 -15.67
CA LYS A 234 5.71 -16.35 -16.54
C LYS A 234 7.04 -15.75 -16.07
N THR A 235 7.03 -14.49 -15.65
CA THR A 235 8.24 -13.81 -15.13
C THR A 235 8.71 -14.43 -13.82
N ILE A 236 7.80 -14.76 -12.89
CA ILE A 236 8.16 -15.52 -11.67
C ILE A 236 8.78 -16.86 -12.06
N GLY A 237 8.14 -17.61 -12.96
CA GLY A 237 8.64 -18.92 -13.43
C GLY A 237 10.03 -18.81 -14.03
N LYS A 238 10.25 -17.83 -14.91
CA LYS A 238 11.56 -17.56 -15.54
C LYS A 238 12.65 -17.28 -14.50
N VAL A 239 12.40 -16.35 -13.58
CA VAL A 239 13.39 -15.94 -12.57
C VAL A 239 13.69 -17.06 -11.57
N LEU A 240 12.67 -17.85 -11.18
CA LEU A 240 12.85 -18.98 -10.26
C LEU A 240 13.32 -20.26 -10.96
N HIS A 241 13.46 -20.26 -12.29
CA HIS A 241 13.74 -21.46 -13.11
C HIS A 241 12.72 -22.57 -12.86
N ARG A 242 11.42 -22.18 -12.86
CA ARG A 242 10.26 -23.07 -12.63
C ARG A 242 9.27 -22.97 -13.77
N PRO A 243 8.55 -24.04 -14.11
CA PRO A 243 7.56 -24.02 -15.17
C PRO A 243 6.36 -23.15 -14.84
N HIS A 244 5.70 -22.63 -15.87
CA HIS A 244 4.42 -21.92 -15.80
C HIS A 244 3.40 -22.73 -16.62
N TRP A 245 2.84 -23.78 -16.06
CA TRP A 245 2.08 -24.77 -16.79
C TRP A 245 0.80 -25.27 -16.12
N PHE A 246 0.68 -25.18 -14.79
CA PHE A 246 -0.43 -25.73 -14.06
C PHE A 246 -1.50 -24.66 -13.77
N PRO A 247 -2.64 -24.65 -14.53
CA PRO A 247 -3.63 -23.60 -14.38
C PRO A 247 -4.38 -23.72 -13.05
N ALA A 248 -4.68 -22.58 -12.43
CA ALA A 248 -5.56 -22.47 -11.27
C ALA A 248 -6.95 -21.98 -11.74
N PRO A 249 -7.94 -22.86 -11.92
CA PRO A 249 -9.25 -22.50 -12.45
C PRO A 249 -10.01 -21.52 -11.54
N SER A 250 -10.66 -20.52 -12.14
CA SER A 250 -11.38 -19.47 -11.39
C SER A 250 -12.44 -20.04 -10.45
N PHE A 251 -13.15 -21.08 -10.84
CA PHE A 251 -14.19 -21.68 -9.99
C PHE A 251 -13.65 -22.30 -8.70
N MET A 252 -12.47 -22.92 -8.76
CA MET A 252 -11.80 -23.46 -7.57
C MET A 252 -11.36 -22.35 -6.62
N LEU A 253 -10.81 -21.28 -7.16
CA LEU A 253 -10.39 -20.12 -6.36
C LEU A 253 -11.59 -19.41 -5.73
N LYS A 254 -12.70 -19.28 -6.46
CA LYS A 254 -13.95 -18.74 -5.90
C LYS A 254 -14.51 -19.63 -4.79
N ALA A 255 -14.48 -20.95 -4.95
CA ALA A 255 -14.92 -21.87 -3.91
C ALA A 255 -14.06 -21.82 -2.64
N LEU A 256 -12.73 -21.68 -2.80
CA LEU A 256 -11.78 -21.66 -1.69
C LEU A 256 -11.75 -20.30 -0.96
N LEU A 257 -11.69 -19.19 -1.71
CA LEU A 257 -11.46 -17.85 -1.21
C LEU A 257 -12.76 -17.03 -1.05
N GLY A 258 -13.86 -17.48 -1.65
CA GLY A 258 -15.12 -16.73 -1.67
C GLY A 258 -14.95 -15.35 -2.34
N GLU A 259 -15.53 -14.31 -1.75
CA GLU A 259 -15.43 -12.94 -2.27
C GLU A 259 -13.99 -12.42 -2.36
N MET A 260 -13.07 -12.88 -1.50
CA MET A 260 -11.67 -12.48 -1.53
C MET A 260 -10.97 -12.89 -2.85
N SER A 261 -11.55 -13.81 -3.62
CA SER A 261 -11.03 -14.21 -4.94
C SER A 261 -10.91 -13.06 -5.93
N ILE A 262 -11.66 -11.96 -5.74
CA ILE A 262 -11.57 -10.75 -6.55
C ILE A 262 -10.16 -10.16 -6.56
N LEU A 263 -9.42 -10.27 -5.44
CA LEU A 263 -8.05 -9.76 -5.32
C LEU A 263 -7.05 -10.41 -6.29
N ILE A 264 -7.37 -11.60 -6.80
CA ILE A 264 -6.47 -12.38 -7.66
C ILE A 264 -7.07 -12.70 -9.03
N LEU A 265 -8.40 -12.69 -9.15
CA LEU A 265 -9.11 -12.99 -10.40
C LEU A 265 -9.45 -11.76 -11.21
N GLU A 266 -9.46 -10.59 -10.57
CA GLU A 266 -9.75 -9.31 -11.19
C GLU A 266 -8.59 -8.34 -10.96
N GLY A 267 -8.63 -7.18 -11.63
CA GLY A 267 -7.61 -6.16 -11.48
C GLY A 267 -7.85 -4.96 -12.40
N GLN A 268 -6.99 -4.00 -12.30
CA GLN A 268 -7.02 -2.76 -13.07
C GLN A 268 -5.62 -2.38 -13.52
N LYS A 269 -5.51 -1.71 -14.66
CA LYS A 269 -4.27 -1.12 -15.16
C LYS A 269 -4.14 0.30 -14.63
N ALA A 270 -3.47 0.48 -13.50
CA ALA A 270 -3.18 1.79 -12.93
C ALA A 270 -1.72 2.18 -13.20
N VAL A 271 -1.50 3.40 -13.67
CA VAL A 271 -0.18 3.97 -14.03
C VAL A 271 0.13 5.19 -13.16
N PRO A 272 1.42 5.49 -12.87
CA PRO A 272 1.84 6.53 -11.92
C PRO A 272 2.14 7.86 -12.63
N ASP A 273 1.19 8.37 -13.45
CA ASP A 273 1.41 9.56 -14.29
C ASP A 273 1.86 10.78 -13.46
N LYS A 274 1.29 10.96 -12.26
CA LYS A 274 1.67 12.08 -11.40
C LYS A 274 3.08 11.92 -10.84
N ALA A 275 3.46 10.73 -10.40
CA ALA A 275 4.80 10.49 -9.88
C ALA A 275 5.86 10.78 -10.96
N GLU A 276 5.64 10.30 -12.19
CA GLU A 276 6.52 10.56 -13.33
C GLU A 276 6.54 12.05 -13.71
N ALA A 277 5.37 12.70 -13.77
CA ALA A 277 5.28 14.13 -14.06
C ALA A 277 5.99 15.02 -13.03
N CYS A 278 5.98 14.62 -11.74
CA CYS A 278 6.73 15.27 -10.69
C CYS A 278 8.23 14.90 -10.68
N GLY A 279 8.72 14.08 -11.61
CA GLY A 279 10.13 13.71 -11.75
C GLY A 279 10.61 12.55 -10.87
N PHE A 280 9.70 11.75 -10.29
CA PHE A 280 10.08 10.55 -9.56
C PHE A 280 10.66 9.49 -10.51
N GLN A 281 11.78 8.91 -10.15
CA GLN A 281 12.44 7.85 -10.92
C GLN A 281 12.37 6.53 -10.17
N PHE A 282 11.81 5.51 -10.83
CA PHE A 282 11.73 4.15 -10.30
C PHE A 282 13.06 3.44 -10.45
N ASP A 283 13.54 2.78 -9.39
CA ASP A 283 14.71 1.90 -9.45
C ASP A 283 14.36 0.57 -10.16
N TYR A 284 13.13 0.11 -9.97
CA TYR A 284 12.63 -1.17 -10.50
C TYR A 284 11.36 -0.96 -11.32
N PRO A 285 11.45 -0.25 -12.48
CA PRO A 285 10.27 -0.03 -13.31
C PRO A 285 9.80 -1.29 -14.03
N ARG A 286 10.68 -2.27 -14.26
CA ARG A 286 10.38 -3.53 -14.96
C ARG A 286 10.24 -4.69 -14.00
N LEU A 287 9.28 -5.57 -14.29
CA LEU A 287 8.93 -6.68 -13.41
C LEU A 287 10.04 -7.72 -13.25
N ASP A 288 10.77 -8.02 -14.32
CA ASP A 288 11.87 -8.98 -14.31
C ASP A 288 13.01 -8.53 -13.39
N ASP A 289 13.41 -7.25 -13.42
CA ASP A 289 14.42 -6.68 -12.54
C ASP A 289 13.96 -6.71 -11.08
N ALA A 290 12.69 -6.34 -10.83
CA ALA A 290 12.09 -6.36 -9.50
C ALA A 290 12.08 -7.77 -8.88
N ILE A 291 11.63 -8.77 -9.63
CA ILE A 291 11.58 -10.17 -9.15
C ILE A 291 12.99 -10.75 -9.00
N TYR A 292 13.92 -10.40 -9.90
CA TYR A 292 15.31 -10.85 -9.81
C TYR A 292 16.00 -10.32 -8.55
N GLN A 293 15.80 -9.05 -8.22
CA GLN A 293 16.32 -8.46 -6.97
C GLN A 293 15.76 -9.20 -5.74
N LEU A 294 14.44 -9.43 -5.70
CA LEU A 294 13.78 -10.12 -4.57
C LEU A 294 14.19 -11.59 -4.41
N LYS A 295 14.66 -12.24 -5.47
CA LYS A 295 15.20 -13.60 -5.38
C LYS A 295 16.57 -13.62 -4.67
N ASN A 296 17.34 -12.54 -4.81
CA ASN A 296 18.72 -12.45 -4.34
C ASN A 296 18.87 -11.65 -3.03
N SER A 297 17.77 -11.14 -2.46
CA SER A 297 17.73 -10.49 -1.16
C SER A 297 17.27 -11.48 -0.07
#